data_3fc6dd40df69bb9067d6fa578e280842
#
_entry.id   3fc6dd40df69bb9067d6fa578e280842
#
_cell.length_a   1.000
_cell.length_b   1.000
_cell.length_c   1.000
_cell.angle_alpha   90.00
_cell.angle_beta   90.00
_cell.angle_gamma   90.00
#
_symmetry.space_group_name_H-M   'P 1'
#
loop_
_entity.id
_entity.type
_entity.pdbx_description
1 polymer ?
#
loop_
_entity_poly.entity_id
_entity_poly.type
_entity_poly.pdbx_seq_one_letter_code
_entity_poly.pdbx_strand_id
1 'polypeptide(L)'
;MTVQTGDRYPDLWVSRLAAMVARQLGEPHRFIVYTDRPEPGRFGGPVASHQKLEQQDLEAGTLRGYFSKLRLFDQDLTGTDPFLFLDSTLVIRATFAPLISIGRSSSASLTGVRDWNYPILNSSVLWCRPDSHTQAVWQCWQEGRYASTNFAGDQNFIFHVFNELAPAALAYWPAELVCSYKALRKLASHNAAAAQSQLEACTILKFHGRPKPEEVLHPWRHPRRTILRHPLQPKLWGYLAGEIRNHWH
;
A
#
# COMPACT_ATOMS: atom_id res chain seq x y z
N MET A 1 -9.34 2.75 0.51
CA MET A 1 -8.99 3.35 1.80
C MET A 1 -7.49 3.56 1.90
N THR A 2 -7.01 4.52 2.67
CA THR A 2 -5.59 4.70 3.04
C THR A 2 -5.48 5.21 4.48
N VAL A 3 -4.28 5.08 5.10
CA VAL A 3 -3.99 5.59 6.43
C VAL A 3 -2.85 6.60 6.33
N GLN A 4 -3.04 7.79 6.88
CA GLN A 4 -2.04 8.86 6.94
C GLN A 4 -1.98 9.44 8.34
N THR A 5 -0.96 9.06 9.12
CA THR A 5 -0.75 9.54 10.49
C THR A 5 0.63 10.18 10.65
N GLY A 6 0.73 11.17 11.54
CA GLY A 6 1.94 11.94 11.79
C GLY A 6 2.45 12.68 10.54
N ASP A 7 3.69 13.16 10.61
CA ASP A 7 4.31 14.01 9.58
C ASP A 7 5.34 13.28 8.70
N ARG A 8 5.35 11.95 8.77
CA ARG A 8 6.39 11.16 8.09
C ARG A 8 6.35 11.28 6.57
N TYR A 9 5.15 11.41 6.01
CA TYR A 9 4.93 11.51 4.57
C TYR A 9 4.12 12.77 4.26
N PRO A 10 4.45 13.48 3.17
CA PRO A 10 3.70 14.65 2.73
C PRO A 10 2.23 14.29 2.41
N ASP A 11 1.30 15.16 2.79
CA ASP A 11 -0.13 15.01 2.48
C ASP A 11 -0.39 14.92 0.97
N LEU A 12 0.45 15.57 0.17
CA LEU A 12 0.43 15.46 -1.30
C LEU A 12 0.48 14.01 -1.81
N TRP A 13 1.08 13.08 -1.06
CA TRP A 13 1.13 11.67 -1.49
C TRP A 13 -0.23 11.00 -1.41
N VAL A 14 -1.05 11.39 -0.44
CA VAL A 14 -2.45 10.94 -0.34
C VAL A 14 -3.26 11.49 -1.51
N SER A 15 -3.11 12.78 -1.83
CA SER A 15 -3.79 13.40 -2.96
C SER A 15 -3.41 12.74 -4.29
N ARG A 16 -2.14 12.45 -4.48
CA ARG A 16 -1.65 11.70 -5.66
C ARG A 16 -2.20 10.28 -5.71
N LEU A 17 -2.21 9.58 -4.57
CA LEU A 17 -2.80 8.25 -4.51
C LEU A 17 -4.29 8.30 -4.89
N ALA A 18 -5.05 9.24 -4.35
CA ALA A 18 -6.46 9.42 -4.68
C ALA A 18 -6.66 9.71 -6.18
N ALA A 19 -5.85 10.59 -6.75
CA ALA A 19 -5.89 10.90 -8.19
C ALA A 19 -5.55 9.67 -9.06
N MET A 20 -4.54 8.89 -8.69
CA MET A 20 -4.21 7.64 -9.39
C MET A 20 -5.36 6.63 -9.31
N VAL A 21 -5.98 6.46 -8.14
CA VAL A 21 -7.15 5.58 -7.98
C VAL A 21 -8.29 6.04 -8.88
N ALA A 22 -8.61 7.34 -8.88
CA ALA A 22 -9.68 7.90 -9.70
C ALA A 22 -9.47 7.64 -11.22
N ARG A 23 -8.22 7.76 -11.69
CA ARG A 23 -7.89 7.50 -13.10
C ARG A 23 -7.96 6.02 -13.50
N GLN A 24 -7.62 5.12 -12.56
CA GLN A 24 -7.40 3.71 -12.89
C GLN A 24 -8.52 2.77 -12.46
N LEU A 25 -9.41 3.23 -11.57
CA LEU A 25 -10.55 2.42 -11.14
C LEU A 25 -11.73 2.49 -12.12
N GLY A 26 -12.03 3.68 -12.64
CA GLY A 26 -13.03 3.87 -13.70
C GLY A 26 -14.49 3.68 -13.26
N GLU A 27 -14.76 3.44 -11.99
CA GLU A 27 -16.10 3.28 -11.42
C GLU A 27 -16.31 4.23 -10.21
N PRO A 28 -17.56 4.58 -9.89
CA PRO A 28 -17.87 5.38 -8.71
C PRO A 28 -17.36 4.72 -7.43
N HIS A 29 -16.67 5.49 -6.59
CA HIS A 29 -16.08 4.98 -5.35
C HIS A 29 -15.91 6.07 -4.30
N ARG A 30 -15.81 5.65 -3.06
CA ARG A 30 -15.38 6.48 -1.94
C ARG A 30 -13.89 6.27 -1.71
N PHE A 31 -13.12 7.35 -1.58
CA PHE A 31 -11.72 7.31 -1.17
C PHE A 31 -11.61 7.82 0.26
N ILE A 32 -11.46 6.93 1.22
CA ILE A 32 -11.45 7.24 2.65
C ILE A 32 -10.00 7.32 3.14
N VAL A 33 -9.66 8.42 3.80
CA VAL A 33 -8.38 8.65 4.45
C VAL A 33 -8.57 8.62 5.95
N TYR A 34 -8.03 7.60 6.60
CA TYR A 34 -7.95 7.56 8.06
C TYR A 34 -6.73 8.33 8.53
N THR A 35 -6.92 9.32 9.39
CA THR A 35 -5.87 10.23 9.82
C THR A 35 -6.05 10.62 11.28
N ASP A 36 -4.94 10.91 11.95
CA ASP A 36 -4.90 11.46 13.31
C ASP A 36 -5.15 12.98 13.36
N ARG A 37 -5.32 13.62 12.20
CA ARG A 37 -5.55 15.06 12.06
C ARG A 37 -6.49 15.35 10.89
N PRO A 38 -7.81 15.11 11.05
CA PRO A 38 -8.78 15.44 10.01
C PRO A 38 -8.96 16.97 9.94
N GLU A 39 -8.59 17.55 8.80
CA GLU A 39 -8.74 18.99 8.52
C GLU A 39 -9.39 19.20 7.17
N PRO A 40 -10.39 20.08 7.04
CA PRO A 40 -11.03 20.38 5.76
C PRO A 40 -10.02 20.80 4.70
N GLY A 41 -10.05 20.13 3.53
CA GLY A 41 -9.17 20.46 2.40
C GLY A 41 -7.71 20.01 2.52
N ARG A 42 -7.30 19.38 3.63
CA ARG A 42 -5.92 18.94 3.86
C ARG A 42 -5.37 18.07 2.73
N PHE A 43 -6.17 17.13 2.23
CA PHE A 43 -5.79 16.25 1.12
C PHE A 43 -6.39 16.72 -0.20
N GLY A 44 -6.45 18.05 -0.40
CA GLY A 44 -7.00 18.67 -1.58
C GLY A 44 -6.26 18.27 -2.86
N GLY A 45 -7.00 18.07 -3.93
CA GLY A 45 -6.53 17.75 -5.26
C GLY A 45 -7.72 17.66 -6.22
N PRO A 46 -7.50 17.59 -7.53
CA PRO A 46 -8.59 17.35 -8.46
C PRO A 46 -9.19 15.99 -8.19
N VAL A 47 -10.33 15.98 -7.53
CA VAL A 47 -11.14 14.78 -7.34
C VAL A 47 -11.89 14.56 -8.63
N ALA A 48 -11.74 13.40 -9.25
CA ALA A 48 -12.55 13.03 -10.40
C ALA A 48 -14.04 13.05 -10.00
N SER A 49 -14.92 13.39 -10.92
CA SER A 49 -16.36 13.56 -10.66
C SER A 49 -17.05 12.35 -10.02
N HIS A 50 -16.44 11.17 -10.12
CA HIS A 50 -16.93 9.91 -9.57
C HIS A 50 -16.26 9.50 -8.25
N GLN A 51 -15.40 10.36 -7.68
CA GLN A 51 -14.68 10.10 -6.43
C GLN A 51 -15.13 11.06 -5.33
N LYS A 52 -15.40 10.51 -4.16
CA LYS A 52 -15.62 11.28 -2.93
C LYS A 52 -14.47 10.99 -1.97
N LEU A 53 -13.67 12.01 -1.66
CA LEU A 53 -12.62 11.94 -0.65
C LEU A 53 -13.21 12.26 0.71
N GLU A 54 -13.09 11.34 1.64
CA GLU A 54 -13.56 11.48 3.02
C GLU A 54 -12.39 11.31 3.99
N GLN A 55 -12.41 12.09 5.06
CA GLN A 55 -11.46 11.95 6.16
C GLN A 55 -12.16 11.32 7.36
N GLN A 56 -11.49 10.37 8.00
CA GLN A 56 -11.97 9.70 9.21
C GLN A 56 -10.92 9.88 10.29
N ASP A 57 -11.35 10.26 11.49
CA ASP A 57 -10.46 10.38 12.64
C ASP A 57 -10.07 8.99 13.16
N LEU A 58 -8.79 8.80 13.43
CA LEU A 58 -8.25 7.57 14.03
C LEU A 58 -8.13 7.66 15.55
N GLU A 59 -8.69 8.70 16.17
CA GLU A 59 -8.53 8.97 17.61
C GLU A 59 -7.04 9.01 18.01
N ALA A 60 -6.51 10.21 18.10
CA ALA A 60 -5.10 10.44 18.43
C ALA A 60 -4.74 9.80 19.78
N GLY A 61 -3.74 8.94 19.79
CA GLY A 61 -3.07 8.51 21.02
C GLY A 61 -2.90 7.03 21.26
N THR A 62 -3.72 6.14 20.69
CA THR A 62 -3.64 4.70 20.97
C THR A 62 -2.64 3.94 20.10
N LEU A 63 -2.37 4.41 18.89
CA LEU A 63 -1.49 3.74 17.95
C LEU A 63 -0.49 4.71 17.31
N ARG A 64 0.78 4.41 17.42
CA ARG A 64 1.85 5.22 16.81
C ARG A 64 2.46 4.56 15.59
N GLY A 65 2.75 5.38 14.57
CA GLY A 65 3.51 4.96 13.41
C GLY A 65 2.80 3.90 12.56
N TYR A 66 3.45 2.79 12.30
CA TYR A 66 2.92 1.75 11.43
C TYR A 66 1.69 1.02 11.99
N PHE A 67 1.57 0.91 13.30
CA PHE A 67 0.47 0.21 13.95
C PHE A 67 -0.89 0.90 13.80
N SER A 68 -0.93 2.19 13.41
CA SER A 68 -2.18 2.90 13.09
C SER A 68 -3.03 2.17 12.05
N LYS A 69 -2.40 1.36 11.19
CA LYS A 69 -3.07 0.54 10.18
C LYS A 69 -3.93 -0.58 10.79
N LEU A 70 -3.67 -1.02 12.01
CA LEU A 70 -4.46 -2.05 12.67
C LEU A 70 -5.91 -1.61 12.90
N ARG A 71 -6.18 -0.28 12.95
CA ARG A 71 -7.53 0.27 13.00
C ARG A 71 -8.40 -0.06 11.76
N LEU A 72 -7.79 -0.45 10.66
CA LEU A 72 -8.53 -0.93 9.49
C LEU A 72 -9.27 -2.25 9.75
N PHE A 73 -8.90 -2.96 10.80
CA PHE A 73 -9.53 -4.22 11.21
C PHE A 73 -10.60 -4.02 12.31
N ASP A 74 -10.83 -2.78 12.70
CA ASP A 74 -11.91 -2.37 13.59
C ASP A 74 -13.19 -2.13 12.77
N GLN A 75 -14.14 -3.04 12.86
CA GLN A 75 -15.39 -2.95 12.09
C GLN A 75 -16.30 -1.80 12.56
N ASP A 76 -16.16 -1.34 13.80
CA ASP A 76 -16.88 -0.15 14.28
C ASP A 76 -16.40 1.10 13.56
N LEU A 77 -15.13 1.14 13.14
CA LEU A 77 -14.55 2.23 12.38
C LEU A 77 -14.76 2.10 10.87
N THR A 78 -14.54 0.90 10.32
CA THR A 78 -14.48 0.69 8.85
C THR A 78 -15.79 0.23 8.24
N GLY A 79 -16.72 -0.25 9.06
CA GLY A 79 -17.95 -0.89 8.62
C GLY A 79 -17.73 -2.34 8.19
N THR A 80 -18.77 -2.92 7.59
CA THR A 80 -18.80 -4.35 7.20
C THR A 80 -18.65 -4.57 5.69
N ASP A 81 -18.56 -3.51 4.90
CA ASP A 81 -18.37 -3.61 3.46
C ASP A 81 -16.93 -3.95 3.10
N PRO A 82 -16.69 -4.83 2.11
CA PRO A 82 -15.35 -5.10 1.62
C PRO A 82 -14.67 -3.84 1.07
N PHE A 83 -13.36 -3.72 1.30
CA PHE A 83 -12.61 -2.57 0.85
C PHE A 83 -11.20 -2.92 0.35
N LEU A 84 -10.67 -2.06 -0.52
CA LEU A 84 -9.26 -2.07 -0.93
C LEU A 84 -8.49 -1.02 -0.12
N PHE A 85 -7.47 -1.46 0.62
CA PHE A 85 -6.51 -0.57 1.28
C PHE A 85 -5.26 -0.41 0.43
N LEU A 86 -4.75 0.81 0.37
CA LEU A 86 -3.56 1.19 -0.40
C LEU A 86 -2.65 2.09 0.45
N ASP A 87 -1.38 1.74 0.58
CA ASP A 87 -0.36 2.63 1.16
C ASP A 87 -0.14 3.88 0.28
N SER A 88 0.17 5.02 0.88
CA SER A 88 0.47 6.27 0.16
C SER A 88 1.78 6.22 -0.66
N THR A 89 2.59 5.18 -0.50
CA THR A 89 3.89 5.02 -1.19
C THR A 89 3.82 4.13 -2.44
N LEU A 90 2.66 4.05 -3.05
CA LEU A 90 2.42 3.27 -4.28
C LEU A 90 2.44 4.17 -5.51
N VAL A 91 2.78 3.59 -6.66
CA VAL A 91 2.54 4.15 -7.99
C VAL A 91 1.63 3.19 -8.74
N ILE A 92 0.43 3.67 -9.11
CA ILE A 92 -0.58 2.88 -9.80
C ILE A 92 -0.42 3.15 -11.30
N ARG A 93 -0.10 2.11 -12.07
CA ARG A 93 0.30 2.21 -13.47
C ARG A 93 -0.79 1.80 -14.46
N ALA A 94 -1.65 0.90 -14.04
CA ALA A 94 -2.68 0.33 -14.90
C ALA A 94 -4.00 0.16 -14.14
N THR A 95 -5.02 -0.27 -14.86
CA THR A 95 -6.36 -0.46 -14.29
C THR A 95 -6.38 -1.40 -13.09
N PHE A 96 -7.22 -1.08 -12.13
CA PHE A 96 -7.49 -1.95 -10.97
C PHE A 96 -8.40 -3.14 -11.27
N ALA A 97 -8.98 -3.23 -12.47
CA ALA A 97 -9.96 -4.26 -12.78
C ALA A 97 -9.53 -5.69 -12.38
N PRO A 98 -8.28 -6.13 -12.61
CA PRO A 98 -7.84 -7.46 -12.15
C PRO A 98 -7.85 -7.61 -10.63
N LEU A 99 -7.36 -6.60 -9.89
CA LEU A 99 -7.35 -6.66 -8.42
C LEU A 99 -8.77 -6.69 -7.85
N ILE A 100 -9.66 -5.83 -8.36
CA ILE A 100 -11.06 -5.79 -7.91
C ILE A 100 -11.77 -7.12 -8.21
N SER A 101 -11.57 -7.67 -9.41
CA SER A 101 -12.15 -8.96 -9.79
C SER A 101 -11.69 -10.08 -8.86
N ILE A 102 -10.39 -10.19 -8.62
CA ILE A 102 -9.81 -11.20 -7.71
C ILE A 102 -10.32 -10.98 -6.28
N GLY A 103 -10.30 -9.74 -5.76
CA GLY A 103 -10.79 -9.45 -4.42
C GLY A 103 -12.26 -9.80 -4.24
N ARG A 104 -13.11 -9.46 -5.20
CA ARG A 104 -14.55 -9.79 -5.15
C ARG A 104 -14.82 -11.28 -5.25
N SER A 105 -14.05 -12.03 -6.03
CA SER A 105 -14.21 -13.49 -6.20
C SER A 105 -13.51 -14.32 -5.11
N SER A 106 -12.58 -13.74 -4.36
CA SER A 106 -11.86 -14.44 -3.29
C SER A 106 -12.80 -14.80 -2.13
N SER A 107 -12.70 -16.01 -1.61
CA SER A 107 -13.33 -16.43 -0.35
C SER A 107 -12.50 -16.05 0.88
N ALA A 108 -11.26 -15.59 0.70
CA ALA A 108 -10.39 -15.19 1.80
C ALA A 108 -10.88 -13.90 2.46
N SER A 109 -10.72 -13.82 3.79
CA SER A 109 -11.01 -12.63 4.59
C SER A 109 -10.02 -11.49 4.30
N LEU A 110 -8.77 -11.85 4.01
CA LEU A 110 -7.72 -10.91 3.67
C LEU A 110 -6.93 -11.41 2.46
N THR A 111 -6.80 -10.56 1.44
CA THR A 111 -5.86 -10.79 0.33
C THR A 111 -4.81 -9.69 0.34
N GLY A 112 -3.54 -10.06 0.35
CA GLY A 112 -2.45 -9.10 0.41
C GLY A 112 -1.29 -9.45 -0.50
N VAL A 113 -0.20 -8.71 -0.38
CA VAL A 113 1.02 -8.96 -1.16
C VAL A 113 1.91 -9.94 -0.41
N ARG A 114 2.51 -10.91 -1.09
CA ARG A 114 3.61 -11.70 -0.51
C ARG A 114 4.85 -10.81 -0.42
N ASP A 115 5.45 -10.70 0.75
CA ASP A 115 6.65 -9.85 0.91
C ASP A 115 7.82 -10.40 0.08
N TRP A 116 8.59 -9.49 -0.50
CA TRP A 116 9.70 -9.83 -1.42
C TRP A 116 10.96 -10.31 -0.72
N ASN A 117 11.08 -10.08 0.59
CA ASN A 117 12.28 -10.39 1.37
C ASN A 117 12.03 -11.45 2.44
N TYR A 118 10.78 -11.61 2.87
CA TYR A 118 10.39 -12.47 3.98
C TYR A 118 9.16 -13.30 3.61
N PRO A 119 9.00 -14.52 4.15
CA PRO A 119 7.85 -15.38 3.87
C PRO A 119 6.59 -14.94 4.65
N ILE A 120 6.28 -13.65 4.63
CA ILE A 120 5.15 -13.04 5.36
C ILE A 120 4.28 -12.21 4.42
N LEU A 121 3.18 -11.69 4.96
CA LEU A 121 2.35 -10.68 4.33
C LEU A 121 3.07 -9.34 4.24
N ASN A 122 2.94 -8.65 3.11
CA ASN A 122 3.19 -7.22 2.98
C ASN A 122 1.85 -6.48 2.94
N SER A 123 1.62 -5.61 3.90
CA SER A 123 0.33 -4.93 4.14
C SER A 123 0.11 -3.67 3.30
N SER A 124 0.81 -3.51 2.17
CA SER A 124 0.72 -2.26 1.39
C SER A 124 -0.46 -2.19 0.42
N VAL A 125 -0.98 -3.33 0.00
CA VAL A 125 -2.16 -3.46 -0.86
C VAL A 125 -2.98 -4.60 -0.30
N LEU A 126 -4.10 -4.29 0.35
CA LEU A 126 -4.96 -5.27 1.00
C LEU A 126 -6.38 -5.19 0.45
N TRP A 127 -6.93 -6.30 0.03
CA TRP A 127 -8.38 -6.47 -0.06
C TRP A 127 -8.85 -7.08 1.25
N CYS A 128 -9.65 -6.35 1.97
CA CYS A 128 -10.21 -6.76 3.24
C CYS A 128 -11.70 -7.04 3.08
N ARG A 129 -12.11 -8.20 3.52
CA ARG A 129 -13.51 -8.58 3.71
C ARG A 129 -13.76 -8.62 5.20
N PRO A 130 -14.45 -7.61 5.77
CA PRO A 130 -14.70 -7.56 7.21
C PRO A 130 -15.53 -8.76 7.67
N ASP A 131 -14.93 -9.55 8.55
CA ASP A 131 -15.54 -10.73 9.19
C ASP A 131 -14.86 -11.01 10.54
N SER A 132 -15.18 -12.14 11.17
CA SER A 132 -14.60 -12.51 12.46
C SER A 132 -13.07 -12.70 12.41
N HIS A 133 -12.51 -13.17 11.29
CA HIS A 133 -11.07 -13.37 11.15
C HIS A 133 -10.31 -12.04 11.05
N THR A 134 -10.86 -11.09 10.30
CA THR A 134 -10.28 -9.75 10.21
C THR A 134 -10.45 -9.01 11.53
N GLN A 135 -11.63 -9.09 12.16
CA GLN A 135 -11.88 -8.48 13.46
C GLN A 135 -10.94 -9.02 14.55
N ALA A 136 -10.54 -10.29 14.49
CA ALA A 136 -9.60 -10.90 15.43
C ALA A 136 -8.24 -10.17 15.45
N VAL A 137 -7.81 -9.57 14.34
CA VAL A 137 -6.57 -8.75 14.31
C VAL A 137 -6.68 -7.58 15.27
N TRP A 138 -7.79 -6.86 15.23
CA TRP A 138 -8.02 -5.72 16.11
C TRP A 138 -8.22 -6.14 17.56
N GLN A 139 -9.01 -7.19 17.80
CA GLN A 139 -9.22 -7.74 19.15
C GLN A 139 -7.92 -8.20 19.79
N CYS A 140 -7.10 -8.98 19.11
CA CYS A 140 -5.80 -9.40 19.62
C CYS A 140 -4.90 -8.22 19.99
N TRP A 141 -4.97 -7.11 19.24
CA TRP A 141 -4.23 -5.90 19.57
C TRP A 141 -4.77 -5.23 20.85
N GLN A 142 -6.10 -5.04 20.94
CA GLN A 142 -6.75 -4.41 22.09
C GLN A 142 -6.52 -5.20 23.38
N GLU A 143 -6.58 -6.53 23.31
CA GLU A 143 -6.35 -7.43 24.45
C GLU A 143 -4.87 -7.55 24.84
N GLY A 144 -3.95 -7.00 24.05
CA GLY A 144 -2.52 -7.16 24.25
C GLY A 144 -2.05 -8.61 24.16
N ARG A 145 -2.77 -9.45 23.41
CA ARG A 145 -2.55 -10.92 23.36
C ARG A 145 -1.11 -11.29 23.02
N TYR A 146 -0.44 -10.47 22.23
CA TYR A 146 0.96 -10.70 21.81
C TYR A 146 1.90 -9.58 22.32
N ALA A 147 1.60 -8.97 23.46
CA ALA A 147 2.36 -7.84 23.98
C ALA A 147 3.85 -8.17 24.27
N SER A 148 4.16 -9.44 24.56
CA SER A 148 5.54 -9.89 24.75
C SER A 148 6.34 -10.06 23.45
N THR A 149 5.67 -10.04 22.29
CA THR A 149 6.29 -10.21 20.97
C THR A 149 6.67 -8.85 20.41
N ASN A 150 7.96 -8.64 20.12
CA ASN A 150 8.43 -7.40 19.52
C ASN A 150 8.24 -7.45 17.99
N PHE A 151 7.09 -7.03 17.50
CA PHE A 151 6.82 -6.94 16.07
C PHE A 151 7.50 -5.73 15.45
N ALA A 152 8.15 -5.93 14.29
CA ALA A 152 8.80 -4.86 13.54
C ALA A 152 7.80 -3.83 12.93
N GLY A 153 6.53 -4.22 12.78
CA GLY A 153 5.48 -3.36 12.25
C GLY A 153 4.14 -4.09 12.10
N ASP A 154 3.16 -3.36 11.58
CA ASP A 154 1.80 -3.82 11.36
C ASP A 154 1.71 -5.12 10.56
N GLN A 155 2.45 -5.24 9.45
CA GLN A 155 2.42 -6.43 8.61
C GLN A 155 2.84 -7.71 9.34
N ASN A 156 3.81 -7.61 10.26
CA ASN A 156 4.26 -8.76 11.04
C ASN A 156 3.17 -9.19 12.03
N PHE A 157 2.50 -8.23 12.66
CA PHE A 157 1.40 -8.50 13.58
C PHE A 157 0.21 -9.12 12.83
N ILE A 158 -0.25 -8.49 11.74
CA ILE A 158 -1.37 -8.99 10.93
C ILE A 158 -1.08 -10.41 10.45
N PHE A 159 0.12 -10.65 9.89
CA PHE A 159 0.52 -11.97 9.42
C PHE A 159 0.54 -13.00 10.55
N HIS A 160 1.06 -12.64 11.72
CA HIS A 160 1.12 -13.53 12.88
C HIS A 160 -0.28 -13.96 13.32
N VAL A 161 -1.22 -13.01 13.45
CA VAL A 161 -2.61 -13.31 13.84
C VAL A 161 -3.27 -14.25 12.83
N PHE A 162 -3.18 -13.95 11.53
CA PHE A 162 -3.76 -14.83 10.51
C PHE A 162 -3.11 -16.21 10.48
N ASN A 163 -1.79 -16.29 10.57
CA ASN A 163 -1.06 -17.56 10.55
C ASN A 163 -1.41 -18.46 11.74
N GLU A 164 -1.70 -17.87 12.89
CA GLU A 164 -2.07 -18.62 14.10
C GLU A 164 -3.56 -18.99 14.13
N LEU A 165 -4.44 -18.03 13.81
CA LEU A 165 -5.87 -18.22 14.04
C LEU A 165 -6.66 -18.62 12.81
N ALA A 166 -6.25 -18.20 11.62
CA ALA A 166 -7.02 -18.37 10.39
C ALA A 166 -6.15 -18.44 9.13
N PRO A 167 -5.18 -19.35 9.02
CA PRO A 167 -4.25 -19.37 7.88
C PRO A 167 -4.94 -19.56 6.53
N ALA A 168 -6.06 -20.28 6.48
CA ALA A 168 -6.84 -20.48 5.28
C ALA A 168 -7.64 -19.23 4.83
N ALA A 169 -7.81 -18.25 5.72
CA ALA A 169 -8.51 -17.00 5.43
C ALA A 169 -7.59 -15.90 4.87
N LEU A 170 -6.28 -16.19 4.71
CA LEU A 170 -5.29 -15.32 4.11
C LEU A 170 -4.93 -15.78 2.69
N ALA A 171 -5.11 -14.90 1.71
CA ALA A 171 -4.70 -15.12 0.33
C ALA A 171 -3.66 -14.09 -0.13
N TYR A 172 -3.07 -14.34 -1.30
CA TYR A 172 -2.08 -13.43 -1.87
C TYR A 172 -2.45 -13.05 -3.30
N TRP A 173 -2.18 -11.80 -3.65
CA TRP A 173 -2.26 -11.33 -5.02
C TRP A 173 -1.31 -12.13 -5.93
N PRO A 174 -1.67 -12.34 -7.20
CA PRO A 174 -0.71 -12.75 -8.22
C PRO A 174 0.52 -11.83 -8.22
N ALA A 175 1.71 -12.43 -8.25
CA ALA A 175 2.97 -11.69 -8.04
C ALA A 175 3.26 -10.62 -9.09
N GLU A 176 2.68 -10.78 -10.29
CA GLU A 176 2.79 -9.83 -11.39
C GLU A 176 1.97 -8.56 -11.19
N LEU A 177 0.90 -8.58 -10.40
CA LEU A 177 0.03 -7.41 -10.23
C LEU A 177 0.63 -6.34 -9.33
N VAL A 178 1.40 -6.74 -8.31
CA VAL A 178 2.03 -5.81 -7.37
C VAL A 178 3.52 -6.08 -7.28
N CYS A 179 4.31 -5.19 -7.87
CA CYS A 179 5.75 -5.34 -7.93
C CYS A 179 6.48 -4.43 -6.95
N SER A 180 7.63 -4.90 -6.45
CA SER A 180 8.55 -4.06 -5.68
C SER A 180 9.51 -3.31 -6.60
N TYR A 181 9.60 -1.99 -6.44
CA TYR A 181 10.63 -1.19 -7.09
C TYR A 181 12.05 -1.73 -6.85
N LYS A 182 12.35 -2.13 -5.61
CA LYS A 182 13.67 -2.67 -5.26
C LYS A 182 13.94 -4.03 -5.91
N ALA A 183 12.93 -4.90 -5.92
CA ALA A 183 13.05 -6.22 -6.54
C ALA A 183 13.24 -6.09 -8.05
N LEU A 184 12.45 -5.26 -8.73
CA LEU A 184 12.61 -4.95 -10.14
C LEU A 184 13.99 -4.41 -10.47
N ARG A 185 14.49 -3.47 -9.67
CA ARG A 185 15.83 -2.93 -9.86
C ARG A 185 16.93 -3.97 -9.66
N LYS A 186 16.79 -4.84 -8.65
CA LYS A 186 17.70 -5.98 -8.46
C LYS A 186 17.64 -6.93 -9.65
N LEU A 187 16.46 -7.28 -10.12
CA LEU A 187 16.29 -8.11 -11.31
C LEU A 187 16.94 -7.48 -12.54
N ALA A 188 16.74 -6.20 -12.76
CA ALA A 188 17.29 -5.47 -13.89
C ALA A 188 18.82 -5.41 -13.90
N SER A 189 19.50 -5.51 -12.76
CA SER A 189 20.96 -5.59 -12.72
C SER A 189 21.52 -6.89 -13.30
N HIS A 190 20.69 -7.93 -13.39
CA HIS A 190 21.06 -9.23 -13.95
C HIS A 190 20.32 -9.55 -15.26
N ASN A 191 19.09 -9.08 -15.41
CA ASN A 191 18.25 -9.33 -16.58
C ASN A 191 17.29 -8.16 -16.81
N ALA A 192 17.72 -7.20 -17.61
CA ALA A 192 16.95 -5.99 -17.91
C ALA A 192 15.63 -6.30 -18.65
N ALA A 193 15.65 -7.27 -19.58
CA ALA A 193 14.46 -7.65 -20.35
C ALA A 193 13.38 -8.27 -19.45
N ALA A 194 13.76 -9.17 -18.54
CA ALA A 194 12.84 -9.76 -17.58
C ALA A 194 12.26 -8.70 -16.62
N ALA A 195 13.08 -7.74 -16.16
CA ALA A 195 12.60 -6.66 -15.32
C ALA A 195 11.62 -5.73 -16.05
N GLN A 196 11.86 -5.46 -17.32
CA GLN A 196 10.95 -4.69 -18.16
C GLN A 196 9.62 -5.42 -18.35
N SER A 197 9.66 -6.70 -18.73
CA SER A 197 8.45 -7.52 -18.89
C SER A 197 7.64 -7.60 -17.59
N GLN A 198 8.30 -7.80 -16.46
CA GLN A 198 7.63 -7.80 -15.15
C GLN A 198 7.00 -6.43 -14.84
N LEU A 199 7.69 -5.33 -15.16
CA LEU A 199 7.13 -4.00 -14.96
C LEU A 199 5.94 -3.74 -15.88
N GLU A 200 5.96 -4.20 -17.12
CA GLU A 200 4.85 -4.06 -18.07
C GLU A 200 3.58 -4.78 -17.60
N ALA A 201 3.72 -5.94 -16.98
CA ALA A 201 2.61 -6.68 -16.37
C ALA A 201 2.11 -6.08 -15.05
N CYS A 202 2.91 -5.21 -14.42
CA CYS A 202 2.65 -4.68 -13.08
C CYS A 202 1.55 -3.61 -13.08
N THR A 203 0.51 -3.82 -12.29
CA THR A 203 -0.53 -2.81 -12.04
C THR A 203 -0.08 -1.78 -10.99
N ILE A 204 0.55 -2.24 -9.92
CA ILE A 204 0.97 -1.39 -8.79
C ILE A 204 2.46 -1.57 -8.52
N LEU A 205 3.20 -0.47 -8.55
CA LEU A 205 4.61 -0.44 -8.17
C LEU A 205 4.75 0.05 -6.71
N LYS A 206 5.23 -0.83 -5.83
CA LYS A 206 5.43 -0.54 -4.40
C LYS A 206 6.83 -0.03 -4.11
N PHE A 207 6.89 1.07 -3.36
CA PHE A 207 8.13 1.63 -2.82
C PHE A 207 8.26 1.34 -1.32
N HIS A 208 9.02 0.31 -0.96
CA HIS A 208 9.33 -0.02 0.43
C HIS A 208 10.71 0.51 0.85
N GLY A 209 10.81 1.10 2.03
CA GLY A 209 12.04 1.77 2.49
C GLY A 209 12.44 2.95 1.59
N ARG A 210 13.70 3.00 1.15
CA ARG A 210 14.25 4.01 0.24
C ARG A 210 14.75 3.35 -1.05
N PRO A 211 14.73 4.03 -2.22
CA PRO A 211 14.18 5.38 -2.44
C PRO A 211 12.65 5.38 -2.44
N LYS A 212 12.06 6.56 -2.28
CA LYS A 212 10.64 6.84 -2.47
C LYS A 212 10.39 7.36 -3.90
N PRO A 213 9.13 7.39 -4.40
CA PRO A 213 8.84 7.86 -5.76
C PRO A 213 9.46 9.23 -6.05
N GLU A 214 9.30 10.20 -5.16
CA GLU A 214 9.86 11.54 -5.30
C GLU A 214 11.40 11.53 -5.38
N GLU A 215 12.07 10.68 -4.62
CA GLU A 215 13.54 10.56 -4.65
C GLU A 215 14.03 10.00 -5.98
N VAL A 216 13.24 9.14 -6.63
CA VAL A 216 13.54 8.61 -7.97
C VAL A 216 13.36 9.70 -9.02
N LEU A 217 12.34 10.55 -8.90
CA LEU A 217 12.13 11.68 -9.82
C LEU A 217 13.21 12.76 -9.70
N HIS A 218 13.76 12.93 -8.49
CA HIS A 218 14.76 13.96 -8.19
C HIS A 218 16.05 13.35 -7.60
N PRO A 219 16.76 12.47 -8.33
CA PRO A 219 17.86 11.70 -7.79
C PRO A 219 19.02 12.57 -7.29
N TRP A 220 19.22 13.74 -7.91
CA TRP A 220 20.27 14.69 -7.54
C TRP A 220 20.04 15.37 -6.19
N ARG A 221 18.78 15.47 -5.74
CA ARG A 221 18.45 15.99 -4.40
C ARG A 221 18.77 14.97 -3.29
N HIS A 222 18.90 13.68 -3.66
CA HIS A 222 19.12 12.60 -2.72
C HIS A 222 20.22 11.62 -3.19
N PRO A 223 21.41 12.09 -3.61
CA PRO A 223 22.39 11.27 -4.31
C PRO A 223 22.86 10.05 -3.51
N ARG A 224 23.04 10.20 -2.19
CA ARG A 224 23.43 9.08 -1.31
C ARG A 224 22.38 7.96 -1.23
N ARG A 225 21.11 8.27 -1.47
CA ARG A 225 19.98 7.31 -1.37
C ARG A 225 19.63 6.71 -2.71
N THR A 226 19.95 7.37 -3.79
CA THR A 226 19.55 7.01 -5.16
C THR A 226 20.73 6.57 -6.01
N ILE A 227 21.70 7.44 -6.26
CA ILE A 227 22.78 7.23 -7.22
C ILE A 227 23.91 6.39 -6.61
N LEU A 228 24.41 6.78 -5.42
CA LEU A 228 25.62 6.18 -4.84
C LEU A 228 25.40 4.75 -4.30
N ARG A 229 24.21 4.42 -3.85
CA ARG A 229 23.91 3.04 -3.40
C ARG A 229 23.68 2.07 -4.55
N HIS A 230 23.43 2.57 -5.75
CA HIS A 230 23.01 1.78 -6.90
C HIS A 230 23.51 2.44 -8.18
N PRO A 231 24.83 2.48 -8.37
CA PRO A 231 25.38 3.01 -9.60
C PRO A 231 24.94 2.12 -10.76
N LEU A 232 24.39 2.75 -11.80
CA LEU A 232 24.46 2.31 -13.17
C LEU A 232 23.45 1.28 -13.68
N GLN A 233 22.28 1.77 -13.93
CA GLN A 233 21.60 1.45 -15.19
C GLN A 233 20.85 2.70 -15.67
N PRO A 234 21.52 3.64 -16.38
CA PRO A 234 20.91 4.92 -16.79
C PRO A 234 19.62 4.72 -17.60
N LYS A 235 19.55 3.66 -18.43
CA LYS A 235 18.35 3.33 -19.23
C LYS A 235 17.19 2.91 -18.36
N LEU A 236 17.43 2.03 -17.38
CA LEU A 236 16.38 1.57 -16.44
C LEU A 236 15.93 2.71 -15.53
N TRP A 237 16.85 3.56 -15.04
CA TRP A 237 16.51 4.73 -14.26
C TRP A 237 15.62 5.70 -15.04
N GLY A 238 15.99 5.96 -16.30
CA GLY A 238 15.18 6.79 -17.20
C GLY A 238 13.79 6.21 -17.40
N TYR A 239 13.70 4.91 -17.61
CA TYR A 239 12.44 4.21 -17.79
C TYR A 239 11.56 4.23 -16.51
N LEU A 240 12.11 3.83 -15.36
CA LEU A 240 11.37 3.84 -14.09
C LEU A 240 11.00 5.26 -13.63
N ALA A 241 11.86 6.25 -13.85
CA ALA A 241 11.54 7.64 -13.59
C ALA A 241 10.44 8.16 -14.54
N GLY A 242 10.45 7.71 -15.80
CA GLY A 242 9.37 7.95 -16.77
C GLY A 242 8.04 7.40 -16.27
N GLU A 243 8.00 6.14 -15.85
CA GLU A 243 6.81 5.50 -15.29
C GLU A 243 6.26 6.24 -14.07
N ILE A 244 7.13 6.65 -13.13
CA ILE A 244 6.70 7.44 -11.97
C ILE A 244 6.15 8.80 -12.43
N ARG A 245 6.83 9.47 -13.35
CA ARG A 245 6.42 10.79 -13.85
C ARG A 245 5.08 10.72 -14.57
N ASN A 246 4.83 9.64 -15.33
CA ASN A 246 3.60 9.46 -16.09
C ASN A 246 2.40 9.09 -15.21
N HIS A 247 2.62 8.44 -14.08
CA HIS A 247 1.53 7.87 -13.28
C HIS A 247 1.37 8.51 -11.90
N TRP A 248 2.44 9.03 -11.29
CA TRP A 248 2.42 9.55 -9.92
C TRP A 248 2.14 11.06 -9.86
N HIS A 249 0.94 11.46 -10.29
CA HIS A 249 0.41 12.84 -10.21
C HIS A 249 -1.07 12.87 -9.90
#